data_e9e11ffa29272be66232137a9dfda86d
#
_entry.id   e9e11ffa29272be66232137a9dfda86d
#
_cell.length_a   1.000
_cell.length_b   1.000
_cell.length_c   1.000
_cell.angle_alpha   90.00
_cell.angle_beta   90.00
_cell.angle_gamma   90.00
#
_symmetry.space_group_name_H-M   'P 1'
#
loop_
_entity.id
_entity.type
_entity.pdbx_description
1 polymer ?
#
loop_
_entity_poly.entity_id
_entity_poly.type
_entity_poly.pdbx_seq_one_letter_code
_entity_poly.pdbx_strand_id
1 'polypeptide(L)'
;LRGVTIDAAPIPDLIPALSAVAAAAEGTTYIENAGRLRLKESDRLKSTAALLSALGGQVEEQESGLVIHGRAQLAGGTVDAWNDHRIAMAAAVAACACRGPVTVTDSQCVAKSYPRFWEDFQQLKGEQP
;
A
#
# COMPACT_ATOMS: atom_id res chain seq x y z
N LEU A 1 15.55 -6.25 -1.74
CA LEU A 1 14.27 -6.81 -2.23
C LEU A 1 14.22 -6.77 -3.74
N ARG A 2 13.60 -7.75 -4.31
CA ARG A 2 13.45 -7.87 -5.75
C ARG A 2 12.01 -8.04 -6.16
N GLY A 3 11.68 -7.56 -7.36
CA GLY A 3 10.37 -7.75 -7.94
C GLY A 3 10.11 -9.24 -8.22
N VAL A 4 8.85 -9.64 -8.07
CA VAL A 4 8.43 -11.02 -8.27
C VAL A 4 7.02 -11.02 -8.85
N THR A 5 6.54 -12.21 -9.21
CA THR A 5 5.14 -12.38 -9.59
C THR A 5 4.39 -12.94 -8.40
N ILE A 6 3.30 -12.28 -8.02
CA ILE A 6 2.48 -12.66 -6.87
C ILE A 6 1.10 -13.07 -7.33
N ASP A 7 0.68 -14.27 -6.93
CA ASP A 7 -0.68 -14.74 -7.16
C ASP A 7 -1.54 -14.26 -5.99
N ALA A 8 -2.44 -13.33 -6.25
CA ALA A 8 -3.24 -12.71 -5.20
C ALA A 8 -4.41 -13.59 -4.74
N ALA A 9 -4.77 -14.61 -5.50
CA ALA A 9 -5.99 -15.39 -5.20
C ALA A 9 -6.02 -15.94 -3.78
N PRO A 10 -4.92 -16.54 -3.25
CA PRO A 10 -4.96 -17.09 -1.89
C PRO A 10 -4.71 -16.06 -0.79
N ILE A 11 -4.28 -14.84 -1.13
CA ILE A 11 -3.87 -13.84 -0.13
C ILE A 11 -4.38 -12.43 -0.44
N PRO A 12 -5.66 -12.27 -0.79
CA PRO A 12 -6.14 -10.97 -1.27
C PRO A 12 -5.96 -9.83 -0.26
N ASP A 13 -6.10 -10.10 1.03
CA ASP A 13 -6.02 -9.04 2.03
C ASP A 13 -4.59 -8.54 2.27
N LEU A 14 -3.59 -9.27 1.81
CA LEU A 14 -2.20 -8.86 1.95
C LEU A 14 -1.72 -7.98 0.80
N ILE A 15 -2.49 -7.89 -0.28
CA ILE A 15 -2.02 -7.24 -1.49
C ILE A 15 -1.71 -5.75 -1.31
N PRO A 16 -2.53 -4.95 -0.61
CA PRO A 16 -2.14 -3.54 -0.43
C PRO A 16 -0.78 -3.38 0.24
N ALA A 17 -0.52 -4.13 1.32
CA ALA A 17 0.75 -4.02 2.02
C ALA A 17 1.91 -4.56 1.19
N LEU A 18 1.72 -5.68 0.49
CA LEU A 18 2.74 -6.24 -0.37
C LEU A 18 3.06 -5.30 -1.54
N SER A 19 2.05 -4.61 -2.05
CA SER A 19 2.25 -3.64 -3.12
C SER A 19 3.09 -2.46 -2.65
N ALA A 20 2.88 -2.03 -1.39
CA ALA A 20 3.70 -0.96 -0.81
C ALA A 20 5.17 -1.39 -0.73
N VAL A 21 5.43 -2.63 -0.33
CA VAL A 21 6.79 -3.16 -0.29
C VAL A 21 7.36 -3.24 -1.70
N ALA A 22 6.56 -3.71 -2.66
CA ALA A 22 7.00 -3.86 -4.05
C ALA A 22 7.38 -2.52 -4.67
N ALA A 23 6.73 -1.44 -4.28
CA ALA A 23 7.02 -0.11 -4.82
C ALA A 23 8.44 0.34 -4.51
N ALA A 24 9.05 -0.21 -3.46
CA ALA A 24 10.43 0.11 -3.08
C ALA A 24 11.39 -1.04 -3.40
N ALA A 25 10.91 -2.11 -4.01
CA ALA A 25 11.75 -3.25 -4.37
C ALA A 25 12.47 -2.96 -5.69
N GLU A 26 13.57 -3.68 -5.91
CA GLU A 26 14.30 -3.59 -7.16
C GLU A 26 13.55 -4.38 -8.24
N GLY A 27 13.39 -3.80 -9.41
CA GLY A 27 12.75 -4.47 -10.54
C GLY A 27 11.24 -4.28 -10.56
N THR A 28 10.57 -5.17 -11.24
CA THR A 28 9.13 -5.07 -11.48
C THR A 28 8.40 -6.22 -10.79
N THR A 29 7.31 -5.91 -10.10
CA THR A 29 6.45 -6.89 -9.47
C THR A 29 5.12 -6.96 -10.21
N TYR A 30 4.68 -8.16 -10.52
CA TYR A 30 3.40 -8.41 -11.17
C TYR A 30 2.45 -9.04 -10.17
N ILE A 31 1.32 -8.38 -9.93
CA ILE A 31 0.26 -8.92 -9.08
C ILE A 31 -0.84 -9.43 -10.00
N GLU A 32 -1.13 -10.71 -9.90
CA GLU A 32 -2.06 -11.39 -10.81
C GLU A 32 -3.21 -12.02 -10.04
N ASN A 33 -4.29 -12.32 -10.74
CA ASN A 33 -5.47 -12.97 -10.17
C ASN A 33 -6.08 -12.19 -9.02
N ALA A 34 -6.13 -10.87 -9.17
CA ALA A 34 -6.54 -9.97 -8.11
C ALA A 34 -7.91 -9.32 -8.37
N GLY A 35 -8.70 -9.85 -9.29
CA GLY A 35 -9.99 -9.25 -9.63
C GLY A 35 -10.94 -9.12 -8.44
N ARG A 36 -10.85 -10.03 -7.47
CA ARG A 36 -11.70 -9.99 -6.28
C ARG A 36 -11.45 -8.76 -5.41
N LEU A 37 -10.29 -8.13 -5.54
CA LEU A 37 -9.97 -6.94 -4.76
C LEU A 37 -10.90 -5.78 -5.12
N ARG A 38 -11.52 -5.80 -6.29
CA ARG A 38 -12.45 -4.75 -6.67
C ARG A 38 -13.75 -4.80 -5.88
N LEU A 39 -13.99 -5.90 -5.16
CA LEU A 39 -15.21 -6.13 -4.38
C LEU A 39 -14.96 -6.03 -2.87
N LYS A 40 -13.90 -5.39 -2.45
CA LYS A 40 -13.57 -5.21 -1.03
C LYS A 40 -14.13 -3.90 -0.50
N GLU A 41 -13.67 -3.46 0.67
CA GLU A 41 -14.14 -2.23 1.32
C GLU A 41 -13.97 -1.00 0.42
N SER A 42 -12.96 -1.04 -0.46
CA SER A 42 -12.83 -0.13 -1.57
C SER A 42 -12.55 -1.00 -2.79
N ASP A 43 -12.50 -0.40 -3.99
CA ASP A 43 -11.90 -1.08 -5.12
C ASP A 43 -10.39 -1.09 -4.85
N ARG A 44 -9.89 -2.14 -4.24
CA ARG A 44 -8.51 -2.19 -3.75
C ARG A 44 -7.45 -2.20 -4.82
N LEU A 45 -7.78 -2.60 -6.04
CA LEU A 45 -6.83 -2.42 -7.13
C LEU A 45 -6.67 -0.94 -7.44
N LYS A 46 -7.78 -0.23 -7.54
CA LYS A 46 -7.77 1.19 -7.83
C LYS A 46 -7.16 1.99 -6.69
N SER A 47 -7.57 1.70 -5.45
CA SER A 47 -7.08 2.45 -4.30
C SER A 47 -5.60 2.18 -4.03
N THR A 48 -5.13 0.95 -4.25
CA THR A 48 -3.71 0.64 -4.11
C THR A 48 -2.87 1.36 -5.17
N ALA A 49 -3.34 1.37 -6.42
CA ALA A 49 -2.65 2.08 -7.48
C ALA A 49 -2.59 3.58 -7.18
N ALA A 50 -3.70 4.15 -6.69
CA ALA A 50 -3.76 5.57 -6.34
C ALA A 50 -2.81 5.89 -5.19
N LEU A 51 -2.74 5.00 -4.19
CA LEU A 51 -1.81 5.14 -3.07
C LEU A 51 -0.38 5.25 -3.56
N LEU A 52 0.05 4.30 -4.37
CA LEU A 52 1.43 4.27 -4.83
C LEU A 52 1.76 5.45 -5.73
N SER A 53 0.83 5.83 -6.61
CA SER A 53 1.04 6.98 -7.50
C SER A 53 1.14 8.27 -6.70
N ALA A 54 0.33 8.42 -5.67
CA ALA A 54 0.34 9.63 -4.83
C ALA A 54 1.68 9.81 -4.12
N LEU A 55 2.38 8.72 -3.84
CA LEU A 55 3.67 8.76 -3.17
C LEU A 55 4.86 8.79 -4.13
N GLY A 56 4.60 8.88 -5.41
CA GLY A 56 5.67 8.97 -6.42
C GLY A 56 6.09 7.62 -6.98
N GLY A 57 5.34 6.57 -6.72
CA GLY A 57 5.62 5.25 -7.26
C GLY A 57 5.16 5.14 -8.71
N GLN A 58 5.62 4.09 -9.37
CA GLN A 58 5.21 3.77 -10.73
C GLN A 58 4.40 2.48 -10.71
N VAL A 59 3.13 2.59 -11.07
CA VAL A 59 2.22 1.45 -11.01
C VAL A 59 1.25 1.54 -12.19
N GLU A 60 0.90 0.37 -12.74
CA GLU A 60 -0.10 0.28 -13.79
C GLU A 60 -1.24 -0.57 -13.25
N GLU A 61 -2.43 -0.01 -13.24
CA GLU A 61 -3.62 -0.73 -12.83
C GLU A 61 -4.14 -1.51 -14.02
N GLN A 62 -4.39 -2.80 -13.82
CA GLN A 62 -4.95 -3.67 -14.85
C GLN A 62 -6.29 -4.21 -14.36
N GLU A 63 -7.04 -4.85 -15.24
CA GLU A 63 -8.37 -5.33 -14.90
C GLU A 63 -8.36 -6.25 -13.68
N SER A 64 -7.41 -7.15 -13.61
CA SER A 64 -7.31 -8.15 -12.54
C SER A 64 -5.94 -8.15 -11.87
N GLY A 65 -5.23 -7.02 -11.90
CA GLY A 65 -3.91 -7.00 -11.30
C GLY A 65 -3.25 -5.65 -11.31
N LEU A 66 -1.98 -5.67 -10.92
CA LEU A 66 -1.14 -4.47 -10.88
C LEU A 66 0.23 -4.83 -11.42
N VAL A 67 0.84 -3.88 -12.09
CA VAL A 67 2.28 -3.96 -12.45
C VAL A 67 2.96 -2.83 -11.71
N ILE A 68 3.89 -3.17 -10.83
CA ILE A 68 4.55 -2.19 -9.97
C ILE A 68 6.02 -2.15 -10.30
N HIS A 69 6.49 -1.00 -10.77
CA HIS A 69 7.88 -0.80 -11.09
C HIS A 69 8.56 -0.19 -9.87
N GLY A 70 9.48 -0.94 -9.26
CA GLY A 70 10.12 -0.51 -8.03
C GLY A 70 11.01 0.71 -8.22
N ARG A 71 11.14 1.48 -7.16
CA ARG A 71 12.00 2.66 -7.11
C ARG A 71 12.79 2.60 -5.81
N ALA A 72 14.02 3.15 -5.85
CA ALA A 72 14.87 3.15 -4.67
C ALA A 72 14.23 3.88 -3.50
N GLN A 73 13.50 4.97 -3.79
CA GLN A 73 12.80 5.73 -2.77
C GLN A 73 11.51 6.30 -3.36
N LEU A 74 10.51 6.38 -2.51
CA LEU A 74 9.27 7.10 -2.84
C LEU A 74 9.38 8.52 -2.32
N ALA A 75 8.66 9.44 -2.95
CA ALA A 75 8.76 10.85 -2.59
C ALA A 75 8.02 11.19 -1.31
N GLY A 76 6.86 10.61 -1.12
CA GLY A 76 5.92 11.02 -0.08
C GLY A 76 4.79 11.83 -0.66
N GLY A 77 3.81 12.17 0.16
CA GLY A 77 2.67 12.94 -0.31
C GLY A 77 1.44 12.68 0.53
N THR A 78 0.29 13.00 -0.03
CA THR A 78 -1.00 12.81 0.64
C THR A 78 -1.75 11.66 0.01
N VAL A 79 -2.20 10.74 0.84
CA VAL A 79 -2.89 9.52 0.44
C VAL A 79 -4.31 9.52 1.00
N ASP A 80 -5.28 9.17 0.16
CA ASP A 80 -6.64 8.93 0.62
C ASP A 80 -6.77 7.46 1.00
N ALA A 81 -7.21 7.17 2.21
CA ALA A 81 -7.40 5.80 2.67
C ALA A 81 -8.66 5.15 2.09
N TRP A 82 -9.53 5.91 1.43
CA TRP A 82 -10.76 5.38 0.81
C TRP A 82 -11.66 4.68 1.85
N ASN A 83 -11.59 5.13 3.10
CA ASN A 83 -12.33 4.50 4.20
C ASN A 83 -12.06 2.98 4.26
N ASP A 84 -10.89 2.57 3.87
CA ASP A 84 -10.48 1.17 3.81
C ASP A 84 -9.25 0.98 4.72
N HIS A 85 -9.44 0.19 5.79
CA HIS A 85 -8.40 0.01 6.80
C HIS A 85 -7.13 -0.61 6.20
N ARG A 86 -7.26 -1.46 5.18
CA ARG A 86 -6.08 -2.08 4.55
C ARG A 86 -5.28 -1.06 3.77
N ILE A 87 -5.95 -0.08 3.16
CA ILE A 87 -5.27 0.96 2.41
C ILE A 87 -4.55 1.91 3.38
N ALA A 88 -5.20 2.26 4.49
CA ALA A 88 -4.55 3.11 5.50
C ALA A 88 -3.29 2.46 6.05
N MET A 89 -3.36 1.15 6.35
CA MET A 89 -2.20 0.44 6.87
C MET A 89 -1.10 0.28 5.80
N ALA A 90 -1.49 0.07 4.55
CA ALA A 90 -0.51 0.00 3.47
C ALA A 90 0.22 1.32 3.28
N ALA A 91 -0.48 2.45 3.49
CA ALA A 91 0.16 3.76 3.43
C ALA A 91 1.24 3.90 4.49
N ALA A 92 0.99 3.36 5.69
CA ALA A 92 1.98 3.38 6.76
C ALA A 92 3.22 2.57 6.38
N VAL A 93 3.01 1.41 5.77
CA VAL A 93 4.13 0.58 5.30
C VAL A 93 4.92 1.33 4.23
N ALA A 94 4.23 1.93 3.26
CA ALA A 94 4.88 2.67 2.19
C ALA A 94 5.66 3.88 2.72
N ALA A 95 5.16 4.51 3.79
CA ALA A 95 5.83 5.68 4.37
C ALA A 95 7.24 5.36 4.82
N CYS A 96 7.52 4.11 5.18
CA CYS A 96 8.85 3.70 5.59
C CYS A 96 9.87 3.80 4.45
N ALA A 97 9.42 3.82 3.21
CA ALA A 97 10.27 3.94 2.04
C ALA A 97 10.26 5.35 1.44
N CYS A 98 9.56 6.29 2.05
CA CYS A 98 9.44 7.65 1.53
C CYS A 98 10.51 8.56 2.11
N ARG A 99 10.98 9.49 1.27
CA ARG A 99 11.95 10.51 1.71
C ARG A 99 11.27 11.63 2.47
N GLY A 100 10.04 11.93 2.11
CA GLY A 100 9.29 13.04 2.68
C GLY A 100 8.13 12.55 3.52
N PRO A 101 7.38 13.46 4.12
CA PRO A 101 6.26 13.10 4.97
C PRO A 101 5.11 12.51 4.16
N VAL A 102 4.36 11.63 4.81
CA VAL A 102 3.15 11.04 4.24
C VAL A 102 1.97 11.42 5.10
N THR A 103 0.96 12.00 4.49
CA THR A 103 -0.30 12.33 5.17
C THR A 103 -1.37 11.37 4.68
N VAL A 104 -2.08 10.76 5.61
CA VAL A 104 -3.16 9.83 5.27
C VAL A 104 -4.48 10.45 5.70
N THR A 105 -5.36 10.73 4.72
CA THR A 105 -6.70 11.19 5.05
C THR A 105 -7.55 9.98 5.44
N ASP A 106 -8.57 10.21 6.27
CA ASP A 106 -9.47 9.14 6.72
C ASP A 106 -8.73 8.04 7.46
N SER A 107 -7.66 8.40 8.18
CA SER A 107 -6.79 7.43 8.85
C SER A 107 -7.50 6.68 9.98
N GLN A 108 -8.60 7.21 10.50
CA GLN A 108 -9.36 6.57 11.56
C GLN A 108 -10.06 5.30 11.09
N CYS A 109 -10.12 5.04 9.79
CA CYS A 109 -10.78 3.84 9.27
C CYS A 109 -10.10 2.55 9.75
N VAL A 110 -8.87 2.62 10.26
CA VAL A 110 -8.20 1.44 10.83
C VAL A 110 -8.98 0.86 12.02
N ALA A 111 -9.81 1.65 12.67
CA ALA A 111 -10.59 1.17 13.81
C ALA A 111 -11.52 0.01 13.43
N LYS A 112 -11.81 -0.19 12.16
CA LYS A 112 -12.65 -1.29 11.69
C LYS A 112 -12.05 -2.66 12.02
N SER A 113 -10.72 -2.77 12.09
CA SER A 113 -10.06 -4.05 12.34
C SER A 113 -8.91 -3.95 13.33
N TYR A 114 -8.31 -2.77 13.48
CA TYR A 114 -7.13 -2.63 14.33
C TYR A 114 -7.14 -1.23 14.96
N PRO A 115 -7.97 -1.00 15.98
CA PRO A 115 -8.15 0.35 16.56
C PRO A 115 -6.88 1.00 17.06
N ARG A 116 -5.91 0.20 17.50
CA ARG A 116 -4.65 0.73 18.04
C ARG A 116 -3.52 0.76 17.02
N PHE A 117 -3.84 0.59 15.74
CA PHE A 117 -2.81 0.49 14.72
C PHE A 117 -1.82 1.66 14.75
N TRP A 118 -2.33 2.90 14.80
CA TRP A 118 -1.43 4.05 14.73
C TRP A 118 -0.53 4.15 15.95
N GLU A 119 -1.03 3.81 17.13
CA GLU A 119 -0.21 3.79 18.33
C GLU A 119 0.89 2.75 18.23
N ASP A 120 0.54 1.55 17.81
CA ASP A 120 1.51 0.46 17.69
C ASP A 120 2.53 0.75 16.58
N PHE A 121 2.08 1.34 15.48
CA PHE A 121 2.97 1.72 14.39
C PHE A 121 4.02 2.72 14.86
N GLN A 122 3.61 3.73 15.64
CA GLN A 122 4.56 4.71 16.16
C GLN A 122 5.60 4.05 17.06
N GLN A 123 5.18 3.08 17.88
CA GLN A 123 6.13 2.36 18.72
C GLN A 123 7.13 1.56 17.90
N LEU A 124 6.66 0.91 16.84
CA LEU A 124 7.55 0.15 15.96
C LEU A 124 8.54 1.02 15.24
N LYS A 125 8.16 2.24 14.91
CA LYS A 125 9.08 3.19 14.29
C LYS A 125 10.18 3.60 15.24
N GLY A 126 10.01 3.24 16.52
CA GLY A 126 11.04 3.49 17.50
C GLY A 126 11.07 4.93 17.94
N GLU A 127 10.01 5.65 17.85
CA GLU A 127 9.83 6.99 18.38
C GLU A 127 11.10 7.56 18.89
N GLN A 128 12.05 7.69 18.04
CA GLN A 128 13.36 8.05 18.46
C GLN A 128 13.38 9.43 19.07
N PRO A 129 13.97 9.56 20.21
CA PRO A 129 14.13 10.86 20.79
C PRO A 129 14.98 11.74 19.93
#